data_24f58e719124cbe34dbce8c8563eb93a
#
_entry.id   24f58e719124cbe34dbce8c8563eb93a
#
_cell.length_a   1.000
_cell.length_b   1.000
_cell.length_c   1.000
_cell.angle_alpha   90.00
_cell.angle_beta   90.00
_cell.angle_gamma   90.00
#
_symmetry.space_group_name_H-M   'P 1'
#
loop_
_entity.id
_entity.type
_entity.pdbx_description
1 polymer ?
#
loop_
_entity_poly.entity_id
_entity_poly.type
_entity_poly.pdbx_seq_one_letter_code
_entity_poly.pdbx_strand_id
1 'polypeptide(L)'
;AGNLGGGGFMMVYLKDLKKTVAIDYRERAPAAAHRDLFLDEEGNYDKKKAQFSLLSAGVPGSVAGFHMALEKYGTMSWQEVIAPAIELAEKGFAVPHDLANTLASKTYRKRLGSNSAAASFYKKDGSLYQAGEILVQKDLAWTLKQLSEYGPDAFYEGAIAKKIVQEMERNGGLITAEDLKNYIVAERLPVEGTYKDYKIVSMPPSSSGG
;
A
#
# COMPACT_ATOMS: atom_id res chain seq x y z
N ALA A 1 4.69 0.44 -8.29
CA ALA A 1 3.71 1.41 -7.83
C ALA A 1 3.17 0.96 -6.47
N GLY A 2 3.23 1.85 -5.50
CA GLY A 2 2.71 1.60 -4.16
C GLY A 2 1.21 1.83 -4.06
N ASN A 3 0.63 1.43 -2.96
CA ASN A 3 -0.76 1.71 -2.61
C ASN A 3 -0.87 1.99 -1.10
N LEU A 4 -1.98 2.58 -0.65
CA LEU A 4 -2.19 2.90 0.76
C LEU A 4 -2.29 1.65 1.64
N GLY A 5 -2.85 0.56 1.10
CA GLY A 5 -3.00 -0.73 1.78
C GLY A 5 -1.78 -1.64 1.67
N GLY A 6 -0.65 -1.12 1.27
CA GLY A 6 0.62 -1.84 1.13
C GLY A 6 1.72 -1.31 2.02
N GLY A 7 2.95 -1.59 1.63
CA GLY A 7 4.15 -1.11 2.28
C GLY A 7 5.31 -0.99 1.30
N GLY A 8 6.49 -0.77 1.82
CA GLY A 8 7.68 -0.64 0.99
C GLY A 8 8.93 -0.21 1.74
N PHE A 9 9.89 0.24 0.95
CA PHE A 9 11.18 0.72 1.42
C PHE A 9 11.51 2.05 0.75
N MET A 10 12.20 2.92 1.47
CA MET A 10 12.65 4.21 0.94
C MET A 10 14.09 4.47 1.37
N MET A 11 14.91 4.90 0.41
CA MET A 11 16.26 5.41 0.67
C MET A 11 16.25 6.92 0.52
N VAL A 12 16.69 7.63 1.54
CA VAL A 12 16.76 9.11 1.54
C VAL A 12 18.22 9.53 1.72
N TYR A 13 18.77 10.22 0.70
CA TYR A 13 20.08 10.81 0.81
C TYR A 13 20.00 12.29 1.25
N LEU A 14 20.58 12.58 2.39
CA LEU A 14 20.65 13.92 2.98
C LEU A 14 21.97 14.58 2.58
N LYS A 15 21.93 15.44 1.57
CA LYS A 15 23.11 16.04 0.95
C LYS A 15 23.97 16.79 1.96
N ASP A 16 23.36 17.62 2.80
CA ASP A 16 24.07 18.47 3.76
C ASP A 16 24.77 17.66 4.86
N LEU A 17 24.19 16.52 5.24
CA LEU A 17 24.74 15.60 6.22
C LEU A 17 25.62 14.51 5.59
N LYS A 18 25.68 14.42 4.26
CA LYS A 18 26.32 13.35 3.48
C LYS A 18 25.96 11.96 4.00
N LYS A 19 24.71 11.79 4.41
CA LYS A 19 24.18 10.58 5.05
C LYS A 19 23.00 10.03 4.25
N THR A 20 22.97 8.71 4.10
CA THR A 20 21.80 8.00 3.61
C THR A 20 21.08 7.33 4.78
N VAL A 21 19.77 7.40 4.81
CA VAL A 21 18.90 6.66 5.73
C VAL A 21 18.02 5.70 4.94
N ALA A 22 17.70 4.57 5.55
CA ALA A 22 16.82 3.56 4.99
C ALA A 22 15.56 3.48 5.84
N ILE A 23 14.39 3.70 5.24
CA ILE A 23 13.10 3.67 5.91
C ILE A 23 12.38 2.40 5.47
N ASP A 24 12.11 1.53 6.43
CA ASP A 24 11.39 0.28 6.26
C ASP A 24 9.96 0.44 6.78
N TYR A 25 9.04 0.58 5.83
CA TYR A 25 7.60 0.63 6.07
C TYR A 25 6.88 -0.55 5.39
N ARG A 26 7.59 -1.69 5.29
CA ARG A 26 7.01 -2.93 4.79
C ARG A 26 5.84 -3.36 5.67
N GLU A 27 4.90 -4.08 5.07
CA GLU A 27 3.77 -4.69 5.78
C GLU A 27 4.28 -5.62 6.89
N ARG A 28 3.49 -5.70 7.97
CA ARG A 28 3.74 -6.63 9.08
C ARG A 28 2.68 -7.70 9.12
N ALA A 29 3.04 -8.89 9.57
CA ALA A 29 2.06 -9.94 9.84
C ALA A 29 1.12 -9.48 10.97
N PRO A 30 -0.21 -9.68 10.85
CA PRO A 30 -1.13 -9.52 11.98
C PRO A 30 -0.74 -10.43 13.14
N ALA A 31 -1.08 -10.04 14.37
CA ALA A 31 -0.75 -10.81 15.57
C ALA A 31 -1.32 -12.24 15.56
N ALA A 32 -2.46 -12.43 14.91
CA ALA A 32 -3.10 -13.74 14.74
C ALA A 32 -2.46 -14.63 13.67
N ALA A 33 -1.46 -14.14 12.92
CA ALA A 33 -0.78 -14.95 11.90
C ALA A 33 0.08 -16.04 12.58
N HIS A 34 0.01 -17.26 12.04
CA HIS A 34 0.76 -18.41 12.56
C HIS A 34 1.39 -19.22 11.41
N ARG A 35 2.33 -20.12 11.77
CA ARG A 35 3.12 -20.90 10.80
C ARG A 35 2.28 -21.66 9.79
N ASP A 36 1.17 -22.25 10.24
CA ASP A 36 0.36 -23.18 9.46
C ASP A 36 -0.85 -22.50 8.79
N LEU A 37 -0.88 -21.15 8.78
CA LEU A 37 -2.01 -20.33 8.29
C LEU A 37 -2.45 -20.69 6.88
N PHE A 38 -1.52 -21.09 6.01
CA PHE A 38 -1.77 -21.38 4.60
C PHE A 38 -1.71 -22.88 4.27
N LEU A 39 -1.90 -23.73 5.26
CA LEU A 39 -2.06 -25.15 5.03
C LEU A 39 -3.54 -25.51 4.86
N ASP A 40 -3.80 -26.57 4.08
CA ASP A 40 -5.10 -27.24 3.99
C ASP A 40 -5.29 -28.24 5.17
N GLU A 41 -6.40 -28.97 5.18
CA GLU A 41 -6.73 -29.94 6.24
C GLU A 41 -5.76 -31.14 6.26
N GLU A 42 -5.11 -31.45 5.13
CA GLU A 42 -4.11 -32.50 4.99
C GLU A 42 -2.68 -32.02 5.33
N GLY A 43 -2.50 -30.71 5.65
CA GLY A 43 -1.22 -30.11 5.97
C GLY A 43 -0.38 -29.69 4.75
N ASN A 44 -0.96 -29.66 3.55
CA ASN A 44 -0.29 -29.21 2.34
C ASN A 44 -0.47 -27.71 2.14
N TYR A 45 0.45 -27.07 1.41
CA TYR A 45 0.37 -25.66 1.09
C TYR A 45 -0.80 -25.31 0.15
N ASP A 46 -1.77 -24.53 0.62
CA ASP A 46 -2.87 -24.00 -0.17
C ASP A 46 -2.47 -22.68 -0.84
N LYS A 47 -2.06 -22.77 -2.10
CA LYS A 47 -1.68 -21.62 -2.93
C LYS A 47 -2.81 -20.60 -3.10
N LYS A 48 -4.07 -21.06 -3.19
CA LYS A 48 -5.22 -20.16 -3.37
C LYS A 48 -5.46 -19.33 -2.10
N LYS A 49 -5.42 -19.98 -0.96
CA LYS A 49 -5.53 -19.37 0.36
C LYS A 49 -4.42 -18.33 0.58
N ALA A 50 -3.17 -18.68 0.24
CA ALA A 50 -2.02 -17.80 0.41
C ALA A 50 -1.97 -16.60 -0.56
N GLN A 51 -2.58 -16.69 -1.74
CA GLN A 51 -2.46 -15.63 -2.76
C GLN A 51 -3.72 -14.79 -2.96
N PHE A 52 -4.90 -15.30 -2.57
CA PHE A 52 -6.17 -14.67 -2.92
C PHE A 52 -7.16 -14.54 -1.75
N SER A 53 -6.78 -14.90 -0.54
CA SER A 53 -7.62 -14.67 0.64
C SER A 53 -7.16 -13.44 1.43
N LEU A 54 -8.05 -12.88 2.27
CA LEU A 54 -7.70 -11.80 3.19
C LEU A 54 -6.76 -12.25 4.33
N LEU A 55 -6.57 -13.56 4.51
CA LEU A 55 -5.56 -14.11 5.43
C LEU A 55 -4.12 -13.71 5.05
N SER A 56 -3.87 -13.45 3.76
CA SER A 56 -2.55 -13.04 3.26
C SER A 56 -2.31 -11.53 3.31
N ALA A 57 -3.29 -10.75 3.76
CA ALA A 57 -3.12 -9.31 3.92
C ALA A 57 -2.22 -9.01 5.12
N GLY A 58 -1.17 -8.23 4.88
CA GLY A 58 -0.32 -7.67 5.95
C GLY A 58 -0.85 -6.32 6.43
N VAL A 59 -0.51 -5.96 7.67
CA VAL A 59 -0.79 -4.65 8.24
C VAL A 59 -0.06 -3.58 7.43
N PRO A 60 -0.77 -2.61 6.82
CA PRO A 60 -0.17 -1.68 5.87
C PRO A 60 0.78 -0.67 6.52
N GLY A 61 1.87 -0.35 5.81
CA GLY A 61 2.88 0.59 6.28
C GLY A 61 3.04 1.87 5.45
N SER A 62 2.45 1.92 4.24
CA SER A 62 2.69 3.04 3.30
C SER A 62 2.39 4.40 3.90
N VAL A 63 1.25 4.57 4.57
CA VAL A 63 0.83 5.87 5.13
C VAL A 63 1.81 6.34 6.20
N ALA A 64 2.16 5.47 7.15
CA ALA A 64 3.12 5.80 8.21
C ALA A 64 4.52 6.08 7.65
N GLY A 65 4.97 5.29 6.66
CA GLY A 65 6.28 5.47 6.03
C GLY A 65 6.40 6.80 5.29
N PHE A 66 5.39 7.18 4.52
CA PHE A 66 5.37 8.44 3.80
C PHE A 66 5.30 9.64 4.76
N HIS A 67 4.47 9.55 5.80
CA HIS A 67 4.36 10.59 6.82
C HIS A 67 5.69 10.78 7.56
N MET A 68 6.30 9.70 8.05
CA MET A 68 7.60 9.75 8.71
C MET A 68 8.70 10.36 7.82
N ALA A 69 8.74 9.96 6.55
CA ALA A 69 9.72 10.49 5.61
C ALA A 69 9.54 11.99 5.39
N LEU A 70 8.30 12.44 5.23
CA LEU A 70 7.98 13.85 5.04
C LEU A 70 8.26 14.68 6.31
N GLU A 71 7.83 14.19 7.46
CA GLU A 71 8.00 14.87 8.76
C GLU A 71 9.49 15.07 9.12
N LYS A 72 10.31 14.01 8.89
CA LYS A 72 11.73 14.07 9.26
C LYS A 72 12.62 14.75 8.22
N TYR A 73 12.29 14.62 6.93
CA TYR A 73 13.20 14.95 5.84
C TYR A 73 12.57 15.81 4.75
N GLY A 74 11.26 16.03 4.81
CA GLY A 74 10.55 16.85 3.84
C GLY A 74 10.57 18.34 4.19
N THR A 75 10.17 19.15 3.21
CA THR A 75 10.05 20.61 3.33
C THR A 75 8.65 21.13 3.05
N MET A 76 7.75 20.25 2.61
CA MET A 76 6.36 20.55 2.34
C MET A 76 5.46 20.01 3.45
N SER A 77 4.28 20.58 3.61
CA SER A 77 3.27 20.04 4.51
C SER A 77 2.64 18.75 3.94
N TRP A 78 2.09 17.93 4.81
CA TRP A 78 1.37 16.71 4.45
C TRP A 78 0.20 17.01 3.50
N GLN A 79 -0.52 18.10 3.75
CA GLN A 79 -1.64 18.56 2.94
C GLN A 79 -1.22 18.94 1.52
N GLU A 80 -0.12 19.67 1.38
CA GLU A 80 0.42 20.07 0.07
C GLU A 80 0.82 18.87 -0.77
N VAL A 81 1.44 17.85 -0.16
CA VAL A 81 1.87 16.64 -0.88
C VAL A 81 0.70 15.76 -1.32
N ILE A 82 -0.37 15.69 -0.53
CA ILE A 82 -1.55 14.87 -0.83
C ILE A 82 -2.51 15.56 -1.82
N ALA A 83 -2.55 16.90 -1.84
CA ALA A 83 -3.55 17.66 -2.61
C ALA A 83 -3.65 17.23 -4.10
N PRO A 84 -2.57 17.03 -4.85
CA PRO A 84 -2.66 16.59 -6.25
C PRO A 84 -3.31 15.20 -6.41
N ALA A 85 -3.06 14.29 -5.46
CA ALA A 85 -3.66 12.96 -5.48
C ALA A 85 -5.17 13.01 -5.18
N ILE A 86 -5.61 13.89 -4.28
CA ILE A 86 -7.03 14.16 -4.02
C ILE A 86 -7.71 14.68 -5.30
N GLU A 87 -7.08 15.64 -5.97
CA GLU A 87 -7.62 16.22 -7.20
C GLU A 87 -7.81 15.18 -8.31
N LEU A 88 -6.78 14.33 -8.53
CA LEU A 88 -6.85 13.25 -9.50
C LEU A 88 -7.92 12.21 -9.17
N ALA A 89 -8.07 11.86 -7.90
CA ALA A 89 -9.07 10.89 -7.47
C ALA A 89 -10.50 11.47 -7.57
N GLU A 90 -10.68 12.75 -7.25
CA GLU A 90 -11.99 13.42 -7.20
C GLU A 90 -12.49 13.86 -8.58
N LYS A 91 -11.63 14.52 -9.37
CA LYS A 91 -11.96 15.01 -10.71
C LYS A 91 -11.77 13.93 -11.78
N GLY A 92 -10.97 12.91 -11.47
CA GLY A 92 -10.61 11.86 -12.40
C GLY A 92 -9.41 12.21 -13.28
N PHE A 93 -8.92 11.19 -13.96
CA PHE A 93 -7.85 11.30 -14.93
C PHE A 93 -8.12 10.44 -16.15
N ALA A 94 -7.57 10.83 -17.30
CA ALA A 94 -7.69 10.04 -18.52
C ALA A 94 -6.92 8.71 -18.36
N VAL A 95 -7.61 7.61 -18.54
CA VAL A 95 -7.02 6.25 -18.43
C VAL A 95 -5.95 6.07 -19.49
N PRO A 96 -4.68 5.81 -19.13
CA PRO A 96 -3.64 5.55 -20.11
C PRO A 96 -3.82 4.17 -20.75
N HIS A 97 -3.21 3.99 -21.94
CA HIS A 97 -3.29 2.72 -22.68
C HIS A 97 -2.85 1.51 -21.88
N ASP A 98 -1.77 1.63 -21.11
CA ASP A 98 -1.23 0.52 -20.31
C ASP A 98 -2.20 0.08 -19.21
N LEU A 99 -2.89 1.03 -18.56
CA LEU A 99 -3.90 0.71 -17.56
C LEU A 99 -5.12 0.04 -18.22
N ALA A 100 -5.61 0.58 -19.35
CA ALA A 100 -6.72 -0.02 -20.09
C ALA A 100 -6.42 -1.46 -20.51
N ASN A 101 -5.23 -1.71 -21.07
CA ASN A 101 -4.78 -3.04 -21.46
C ASN A 101 -4.67 -4.00 -20.26
N THR A 102 -4.16 -3.49 -19.13
CA THR A 102 -4.07 -4.25 -17.89
C THR A 102 -5.44 -4.67 -17.40
N LEU A 103 -6.39 -3.73 -17.30
CA LEU A 103 -7.77 -4.02 -16.88
C LEU A 103 -8.47 -5.00 -17.82
N ALA A 104 -8.23 -4.91 -19.13
CA ALA A 104 -8.81 -5.79 -20.14
C ALA A 104 -8.24 -7.21 -20.12
N SER A 105 -7.07 -7.44 -19.50
CA SER A 105 -6.43 -8.76 -19.50
C SER A 105 -7.27 -9.81 -18.77
N LYS A 106 -7.34 -11.05 -19.33
CA LYS A 106 -8.12 -12.16 -18.75
C LYS A 106 -7.74 -12.43 -17.29
N THR A 107 -6.46 -12.32 -16.96
CA THR A 107 -5.93 -12.56 -15.61
C THR A 107 -6.46 -11.53 -14.61
N TYR A 108 -6.39 -10.23 -14.95
CA TYR A 108 -6.90 -9.17 -14.07
C TYR A 108 -8.41 -9.20 -13.95
N ARG A 109 -9.14 -9.40 -15.06
CA ARG A 109 -10.61 -9.54 -15.03
C ARG A 109 -11.06 -10.67 -14.10
N LYS A 110 -10.37 -11.82 -14.13
CA LYS A 110 -10.68 -12.94 -13.22
C LYS A 110 -10.40 -12.58 -11.75
N ARG A 111 -9.32 -11.84 -11.47
CA ARG A 111 -8.94 -11.42 -10.10
C ARG A 111 -9.86 -10.32 -9.57
N LEU A 112 -10.18 -9.32 -10.41
CA LEU A 112 -11.04 -8.20 -10.03
C LEU A 112 -12.50 -8.63 -9.90
N GLY A 113 -13.00 -9.49 -10.77
CA GLY A 113 -14.42 -9.89 -10.82
C GLY A 113 -14.92 -10.66 -9.59
N SER A 114 -14.03 -11.14 -8.72
CA SER A 114 -14.37 -11.79 -7.45
C SER A 114 -14.40 -10.86 -6.25
N ASN A 115 -14.08 -9.57 -6.44
CA ASN A 115 -13.95 -8.60 -5.35
C ASN A 115 -14.88 -7.40 -5.57
N SER A 116 -15.75 -7.10 -4.60
CA SER A 116 -16.67 -5.96 -4.66
C SER A 116 -15.96 -4.60 -4.75
N ALA A 117 -14.75 -4.47 -4.16
CA ALA A 117 -13.95 -3.26 -4.26
C ALA A 117 -13.45 -2.99 -5.70
N ALA A 118 -13.41 -4.02 -6.55
CA ALA A 118 -13.08 -3.84 -7.97
C ALA A 118 -14.16 -3.10 -8.77
N ALA A 119 -15.34 -2.90 -8.21
CA ALA A 119 -16.42 -2.16 -8.85
C ALA A 119 -16.01 -0.74 -9.29
N SER A 120 -15.02 -0.12 -8.59
CA SER A 120 -14.49 1.19 -8.97
C SER A 120 -13.78 1.22 -10.33
N PHE A 121 -13.36 0.06 -10.86
CA PHE A 121 -12.74 -0.07 -12.18
C PHE A 121 -13.72 -0.43 -13.30
N TYR A 122 -15.02 -0.56 -12.98
CA TYR A 122 -16.08 -0.82 -13.93
C TYR A 122 -16.99 0.41 -14.04
N LYS A 123 -17.46 0.67 -15.25
CA LYS A 123 -18.49 1.69 -15.49
C LYS A 123 -19.85 1.15 -15.01
N LYS A 124 -20.85 2.04 -14.92
CA LYS A 124 -22.20 1.68 -14.47
C LYS A 124 -22.88 0.59 -15.32
N ASP A 125 -22.50 0.49 -16.60
CA ASP A 125 -22.97 -0.54 -17.54
C ASP A 125 -22.20 -1.87 -17.42
N GLY A 126 -21.27 -1.97 -16.47
CA GLY A 126 -20.43 -3.16 -16.25
C GLY A 126 -19.26 -3.30 -17.22
N SER A 127 -19.05 -2.36 -18.13
CA SER A 127 -17.89 -2.33 -19.01
C SER A 127 -16.66 -1.75 -18.30
N LEU A 128 -15.45 -2.10 -18.78
CA LEU A 128 -14.20 -1.54 -18.30
C LEU A 128 -13.92 -0.19 -18.95
N TYR A 129 -13.18 0.65 -18.23
CA TYR A 129 -12.66 1.90 -18.77
C TYR A 129 -11.67 1.63 -19.92
N GLN A 130 -11.81 2.39 -20.99
CA GLN A 130 -10.91 2.38 -22.14
C GLN A 130 -9.91 3.54 -22.05
N ALA A 131 -8.83 3.46 -22.84
CA ALA A 131 -7.86 4.54 -22.93
C ALA A 131 -8.52 5.86 -23.35
N GLY A 132 -8.18 6.94 -22.65
CA GLY A 132 -8.74 8.28 -22.84
C GLY A 132 -10.04 8.56 -22.07
N GLU A 133 -10.76 7.55 -21.57
CA GLU A 133 -11.94 7.77 -20.71
C GLU A 133 -11.53 8.26 -19.32
N ILE A 134 -12.38 9.06 -18.68
CA ILE A 134 -12.09 9.63 -17.36
C ILE A 134 -12.49 8.66 -16.26
N LEU A 135 -11.51 8.19 -15.49
CA LEU A 135 -11.69 7.36 -14.29
C LEU A 135 -11.73 8.24 -13.04
N VAL A 136 -12.86 8.24 -12.35
CA VAL A 136 -13.07 8.95 -11.07
C VAL A 136 -13.14 7.92 -9.95
N GLN A 137 -12.40 8.16 -8.86
CA GLN A 137 -12.29 7.26 -7.70
C GLN A 137 -12.76 7.97 -6.42
N LYS A 138 -14.07 8.12 -6.24
CA LYS A 138 -14.65 8.89 -5.12
C LYS A 138 -14.28 8.35 -3.75
N ASP A 139 -14.21 7.03 -3.59
CA ASP A 139 -13.82 6.40 -2.32
C ASP A 139 -12.36 6.63 -2.00
N LEU A 140 -11.48 6.63 -3.02
CA LEU A 140 -10.08 6.99 -2.85
C LEU A 140 -9.95 8.48 -2.52
N ALA A 141 -10.71 9.35 -3.15
CA ALA A 141 -10.74 10.78 -2.84
C ALA A 141 -11.17 11.03 -1.38
N TRP A 142 -12.20 10.32 -0.90
CA TRP A 142 -12.60 10.38 0.51
C TRP A 142 -11.46 9.93 1.44
N THR A 143 -10.83 8.79 1.14
CA THR A 143 -9.70 8.27 1.92
C THR A 143 -8.55 9.26 2.00
N LEU A 144 -8.16 9.84 0.84
CA LEU A 144 -7.08 10.84 0.79
C LEU A 144 -7.43 12.14 1.53
N LYS A 145 -8.70 12.57 1.50
CA LYS A 145 -9.18 13.72 2.29
C LYS A 145 -9.09 13.45 3.78
N GLN A 146 -9.48 12.24 4.25
CA GLN A 146 -9.30 11.85 5.65
C GLN A 146 -7.83 11.89 6.06
N LEU A 147 -6.93 11.38 5.22
CA LEU A 147 -5.48 11.44 5.46
C LEU A 147 -4.95 12.87 5.47
N SER A 148 -5.45 13.74 4.59
CA SER A 148 -5.05 15.15 4.54
C SER A 148 -5.46 15.91 5.79
N GLU A 149 -6.65 15.63 6.33
CA GLU A 149 -7.23 16.36 7.46
C GLU A 149 -6.72 15.85 8.81
N TYR A 150 -6.65 14.53 8.99
CA TYR A 150 -6.36 13.90 10.28
C TYR A 150 -5.00 13.17 10.32
N GLY A 151 -4.21 13.23 9.23
CA GLY A 151 -2.92 12.56 9.17
C GLY A 151 -3.01 11.03 9.22
N PRO A 152 -1.92 10.36 9.63
CA PRO A 152 -1.86 8.90 9.77
C PRO A 152 -2.89 8.33 10.73
N ASP A 153 -3.31 9.08 11.73
CA ASP A 153 -4.30 8.63 12.72
C ASP A 153 -5.61 8.22 12.07
N ALA A 154 -6.02 8.90 10.98
CA ALA A 154 -7.18 8.49 10.19
C ALA A 154 -7.10 7.05 9.69
N PHE A 155 -5.88 6.59 9.35
CA PHE A 155 -5.62 5.27 8.78
C PHE A 155 -5.44 4.19 9.85
N TYR A 156 -4.78 4.52 10.96
CA TYR A 156 -4.39 3.53 11.96
C TYR A 156 -5.35 3.43 13.15
N GLU A 157 -6.09 4.49 13.47
CA GLU A 157 -7.03 4.52 14.61
C GLU A 157 -8.40 5.13 14.25
N GLY A 158 -8.49 5.85 13.13
CA GLY A 158 -9.67 6.64 12.77
C GLY A 158 -10.67 5.92 11.86
N ALA A 159 -11.29 6.71 10.98
CA ALA A 159 -12.38 6.24 10.12
C ALA A 159 -11.96 5.19 9.09
N ILE A 160 -10.71 5.28 8.60
CA ILE A 160 -10.16 4.32 7.64
C ILE A 160 -9.88 2.99 8.36
N ALA A 161 -9.25 3.02 9.55
CA ALA A 161 -9.01 1.83 10.37
C ALA A 161 -10.29 1.04 10.62
N LYS A 162 -11.37 1.74 11.01
CA LYS A 162 -12.69 1.11 11.24
C LYS A 162 -13.21 0.37 10.01
N LYS A 163 -13.05 0.96 8.82
CA LYS A 163 -13.48 0.30 7.55
C LYS A 163 -12.62 -0.92 7.23
N ILE A 164 -11.30 -0.85 7.45
CA ILE A 164 -10.40 -1.99 7.25
C ILE A 164 -10.80 -3.15 8.18
N VAL A 165 -10.97 -2.88 9.47
CA VAL A 165 -11.35 -3.91 10.46
C VAL A 165 -12.70 -4.53 10.12
N GLN A 166 -13.70 -3.72 9.78
CA GLN A 166 -15.02 -4.23 9.37
C GLN A 166 -14.94 -5.14 8.13
N GLU A 167 -14.08 -4.82 7.16
CA GLU A 167 -13.89 -5.66 5.98
C GLU A 167 -13.19 -6.98 6.34
N MET A 168 -12.18 -6.93 7.23
CA MET A 168 -11.51 -8.11 7.74
C MET A 168 -12.48 -9.04 8.48
N GLU A 169 -13.29 -8.51 9.39
CA GLU A 169 -14.30 -9.26 10.13
C GLU A 169 -15.33 -9.93 9.22
N ARG A 170 -15.83 -9.21 8.19
CA ARG A 170 -16.84 -9.73 7.26
C ARG A 170 -16.33 -10.85 6.37
N ASN A 171 -15.06 -10.81 5.98
CA ASN A 171 -14.50 -11.67 4.95
C ASN A 171 -13.37 -12.58 5.47
N GLY A 172 -13.26 -12.75 6.78
CA GLY A 172 -12.33 -13.70 7.40
C GLY A 172 -10.85 -13.31 7.29
N GLY A 173 -10.56 -12.01 7.31
CA GLY A 173 -9.19 -11.52 7.41
C GLY A 173 -8.70 -11.48 8.86
N LEU A 174 -7.41 -11.17 9.05
CA LEU A 174 -6.76 -11.23 10.37
C LEU A 174 -6.43 -9.87 10.98
N ILE A 175 -6.40 -8.79 10.18
CA ILE A 175 -5.98 -7.47 10.66
C ILE A 175 -7.04 -6.92 11.62
N THR A 176 -6.61 -6.62 12.85
CA THR A 176 -7.42 -6.03 13.92
C THR A 176 -7.13 -4.54 14.08
N ALA A 177 -7.94 -3.85 14.87
CA ALA A 177 -7.69 -2.46 15.26
C ALA A 177 -6.36 -2.31 16.02
N GLU A 178 -6.04 -3.29 16.87
CA GLU A 178 -4.79 -3.32 17.63
C GLU A 178 -3.57 -3.51 16.73
N ASP A 179 -3.67 -4.35 15.69
CA ASP A 179 -2.60 -4.52 14.69
C ASP A 179 -2.30 -3.22 13.96
N LEU A 180 -3.35 -2.49 13.56
CA LEU A 180 -3.21 -1.19 12.89
C LEU A 180 -2.57 -0.17 13.83
N LYS A 181 -3.10 -0.01 15.04
CA LYS A 181 -2.61 0.94 16.05
C LYS A 181 -1.14 0.71 16.41
N ASN A 182 -0.71 -0.55 16.48
CA ASN A 182 0.66 -0.93 16.86
C ASN A 182 1.64 -0.95 15.67
N TYR A 183 1.22 -0.50 14.48
CA TYR A 183 2.13 -0.44 13.35
C TYR A 183 3.21 0.63 13.55
N ILE A 184 4.48 0.25 13.38
CA ILE A 184 5.63 1.15 13.53
C ILE A 184 6.55 1.03 12.33
N VAL A 185 6.91 2.17 11.75
CA VAL A 185 7.97 2.29 10.72
C VAL A 185 9.34 2.09 11.37
N ALA A 186 10.23 1.39 10.71
CA ALA A 186 11.60 1.21 11.16
C ALA A 186 12.58 2.06 10.32
N GLU A 187 13.39 2.88 10.98
CA GLU A 187 14.57 3.49 10.37
C GLU A 187 15.76 2.56 10.54
N ARG A 188 16.45 2.25 9.45
CA ARG A 188 17.56 1.30 9.42
C ARG A 188 18.83 1.93 8.89
N LEU A 189 19.96 1.36 9.24
CA LEU A 189 21.22 1.68 8.58
C LEU A 189 21.25 1.00 7.20
N PRO A 190 21.57 1.72 6.13
CA PRO A 190 21.74 1.10 4.83
C PRO A 190 22.92 0.13 4.80
N VAL A 191 22.89 -0.81 3.88
CA VAL A 191 24.08 -1.62 3.56
C VAL A 191 24.92 -0.86 2.54
N GLU A 192 26.25 -0.96 2.71
CA GLU A 192 27.21 -0.27 1.83
C GLU A 192 28.19 -1.27 1.24
N GLY A 193 28.59 -1.03 0.03
CA GLY A 193 29.58 -1.81 -0.68
C GLY A 193 30.29 -0.97 -1.74
N THR A 194 31.25 -1.58 -2.44
CA THR A 194 31.94 -0.94 -3.56
C THR A 194 31.87 -1.83 -4.79
N TYR A 195 31.70 -1.20 -5.94
CA TYR A 195 31.82 -1.86 -7.23
C TYR A 195 32.62 -0.98 -8.15
N LYS A 196 33.81 -1.43 -8.57
CA LYS A 196 34.83 -0.62 -9.23
C LYS A 196 35.10 0.64 -8.37
N ASP A 197 34.97 1.84 -8.96
CA ASP A 197 35.20 3.13 -8.29
C ASP A 197 33.91 3.72 -7.69
N TYR A 198 32.81 2.97 -7.67
CA TYR A 198 31.53 3.45 -7.17
C TYR A 198 31.24 2.89 -5.76
N LYS A 199 30.76 3.78 -4.89
CA LYS A 199 30.14 3.39 -3.64
C LYS A 199 28.68 3.01 -3.92
N ILE A 200 28.29 1.80 -3.53
CA ILE A 200 26.91 1.30 -3.60
C ILE A 200 26.31 1.45 -2.21
N VAL A 201 25.12 2.03 -2.15
CA VAL A 201 24.32 2.14 -0.93
C VAL A 201 22.95 1.55 -1.22
N SER A 202 22.53 0.57 -0.44
CA SER A 202 21.28 -0.18 -0.69
C SER A 202 20.47 -0.38 0.58
N MET A 203 19.18 -0.74 0.40
CA MET A 203 18.28 -1.10 1.48
C MET A 203 18.75 -2.41 2.14
N PRO A 204 18.85 -2.48 3.48
CA PRO A 204 19.18 -3.71 4.17
C PRO A 204 18.05 -4.74 4.11
N PRO A 205 18.24 -5.97 4.58
CA PRO A 205 17.15 -6.90 4.84
C PRO A 205 16.06 -6.22 5.73
N SER A 206 14.79 -6.44 5.45
CA SER A 206 14.13 -7.50 4.66
C SER A 206 14.01 -7.23 3.14
N SER A 207 14.61 -6.20 2.60
CA SER A 207 14.73 -6.04 1.16
C SER A 207 15.73 -7.05 0.59
N SER A 208 15.44 -7.55 -0.62
CA SER A 208 16.32 -8.47 -1.36
C SER A 208 17.25 -7.74 -2.34
N GLY A 209 17.30 -6.41 -2.31
CA GLY A 209 18.10 -5.59 -3.24
C GLY A 209 19.53 -5.32 -2.78
N GLY A 210 19.86 -5.67 -1.56
CA GLY A 210 21.18 -5.44 -0.97
C GLY A 210 22.13 -6.63 -1.07
#